data_e486eebcbe62c9a10e4e501d02853199
#
_entry.id   e486eebcbe62c9a10e4e501d02853199
#
_cell.length_a   1.000
_cell.length_b   1.000
_cell.length_c   1.000
_cell.angle_alpha   90.00
_cell.angle_beta   90.00
_cell.angle_gamma   90.00
#
_symmetry.space_group_name_H-M   'P 1'
#
loop_
_entity.id
_entity.type
_entity.pdbx_description
1 polymer ?
#
loop_
_entity_poly.entity_id
_entity_poly.type
_entity_poly.pdbx_seq_one_letter_code
_entity_poly.pdbx_strand_id
1 'polypeptide(L)'
;AADFIRNVPPGSAGETLLAGIVNGLGSLINLLSGSSSTSPQNALGSLESLNSVGAATFNAKFPQGMPTSACGEGAYSVNGIRYYSWSGTSPVTNLLDPSDLLMGAASLTFKEANDGLVGRCS
;
A
#
# COMPACT_ATOMS: atom_id res chain seq x y z
N ALA A 1 1.37 -7.15 -0.48
CA ALA A 1 -0.01 -7.27 -1.01
C ALA A 1 -0.07 -6.87 -2.49
N ALA A 2 0.39 -5.68 -2.86
CA ALA A 2 0.33 -5.20 -4.26
C ALA A 2 1.09 -6.10 -5.24
N ASP A 3 2.26 -6.62 -4.85
CA ASP A 3 3.02 -7.57 -5.68
C ASP A 3 2.31 -8.93 -5.86
N PHE A 4 1.55 -9.38 -4.86
CA PHE A 4 0.72 -10.57 -4.98
C PHE A 4 -0.38 -10.36 -6.04
N ILE A 5 -1.04 -9.22 -5.99
CA ILE A 5 -2.12 -8.86 -6.92
C ILE A 5 -1.59 -8.69 -8.35
N ARG A 6 -0.37 -8.16 -8.51
CA ARG A 6 0.30 -8.02 -9.80
C ARG A 6 0.50 -9.35 -10.54
N ASN A 7 0.58 -10.46 -9.83
CA ASN A 7 0.73 -11.78 -10.44
C ASN A 7 -0.59 -12.37 -10.99
N VAL A 8 -1.71 -11.66 -10.81
CA VAL A 8 -2.97 -12.03 -11.45
C VAL A 8 -2.88 -11.67 -12.93
N PRO A 9 -3.17 -12.61 -13.84
CA PRO A 9 -3.02 -12.36 -15.29
C PRO A 9 -3.84 -11.15 -15.75
N PRO A 10 -3.25 -10.23 -16.51
CA PRO A 10 -3.96 -9.08 -17.07
C PRO A 10 -5.15 -9.50 -17.92
N GLY A 11 -6.27 -8.80 -17.80
CA GLY A 11 -7.51 -9.09 -18.51
C GLY A 11 -8.27 -10.33 -18.02
N SER A 12 -7.79 -10.95 -16.94
CA SER A 12 -8.47 -12.12 -16.34
C SER A 12 -9.71 -11.71 -15.54
N ALA A 13 -10.63 -12.66 -15.36
CA ALA A 13 -11.77 -12.48 -14.46
C ALA A 13 -11.32 -12.17 -13.01
N GLY A 14 -10.15 -12.70 -12.60
CA GLY A 14 -9.55 -12.43 -11.30
C GLY A 14 -9.12 -10.96 -11.14
N GLU A 15 -8.51 -10.38 -12.16
CA GLU A 15 -8.14 -8.95 -12.18
C GLU A 15 -9.39 -8.06 -12.11
N THR A 16 -10.39 -8.34 -12.91
CA THR A 16 -11.65 -7.58 -12.91
C THR A 16 -12.35 -7.65 -11.56
N LEU A 17 -12.39 -8.83 -10.93
CA LEU A 17 -12.97 -9.01 -9.61
C LEU A 17 -12.20 -8.23 -8.54
N LEU A 18 -10.86 -8.32 -8.53
CA LEU A 18 -10.00 -7.59 -7.62
C LEU A 18 -10.15 -6.07 -7.77
N ALA A 19 -10.13 -5.57 -8.99
CA ALA A 19 -10.35 -4.16 -9.27
C ALA A 19 -11.74 -3.70 -8.79
N GLY A 20 -12.76 -4.52 -8.98
CA GLY A 20 -14.11 -4.26 -8.48
C GLY A 20 -14.17 -4.17 -6.95
N ILE A 21 -13.52 -5.10 -6.26
CA ILE A 21 -13.47 -5.10 -4.79
C ILE A 21 -12.73 -3.86 -4.27
N VAL A 22 -11.55 -3.57 -4.79
CA VAL A 22 -10.73 -2.43 -4.32
C VAL A 22 -11.40 -1.09 -4.64
N ASN A 23 -12.00 -0.95 -5.82
CA ASN A 23 -12.77 0.25 -6.18
C ASN A 23 -14.02 0.40 -5.29
N GLY A 24 -14.71 -0.71 -4.98
CA GLY A 24 -15.85 -0.72 -4.07
C GLY A 24 -15.48 -0.28 -2.65
N LEU A 25 -14.36 -0.77 -2.11
CA LEU A 25 -13.84 -0.35 -0.82
C LEU A 25 -13.44 1.13 -0.82
N GLY A 26 -12.76 1.61 -1.87
CA GLY A 26 -12.41 3.03 -2.00
C GLY A 26 -13.64 3.93 -2.03
N SER A 27 -14.69 3.53 -2.73
CA SER A 27 -15.96 4.25 -2.79
C SER A 27 -16.68 4.27 -1.43
N LEU A 28 -16.65 3.16 -0.70
CA LEU A 28 -17.21 3.06 0.65
C LEU A 28 -16.46 3.98 1.63
N ILE A 29 -15.14 3.99 1.59
CA ILE A 29 -14.32 4.88 2.41
C ILE A 29 -14.63 6.34 2.11
N ASN A 30 -14.77 6.72 0.83
CA ASN A 30 -15.17 8.07 0.43
C ASN A 30 -16.53 8.46 1.02
N LEU A 31 -17.51 7.55 0.96
CA LEU A 31 -18.83 7.79 1.52
C LEU A 31 -18.79 7.96 3.04
N LEU A 32 -18.07 7.08 3.74
CA LEU A 32 -17.98 7.11 5.21
C LEU A 32 -17.15 8.30 5.73
N SER A 33 -16.19 8.78 4.95
CA SER A 33 -15.40 9.97 5.29
C SER A 33 -16.15 11.29 5.10
N GLY A 34 -17.40 11.24 4.65
CA GLY A 34 -18.19 12.44 4.34
C GLY A 34 -17.72 13.19 3.09
N SER A 35 -16.91 12.54 2.26
CA SER A 35 -16.47 13.13 0.99
C SER A 35 -17.64 13.22 0.03
N SER A 36 -17.92 14.41 -0.46
CA SER A 36 -18.87 14.65 -1.55
C SER A 36 -18.23 14.40 -2.94
N SER A 37 -16.98 13.97 -2.97
CA SER A 37 -16.23 13.75 -4.20
C SER A 37 -16.75 12.51 -4.94
N THR A 38 -17.11 12.68 -6.18
CA THR A 38 -17.42 11.62 -7.14
C THR A 38 -16.19 11.22 -7.95
N SER A 39 -14.98 11.46 -7.43
CA SER A 39 -13.74 11.15 -8.11
C SER A 39 -13.68 9.67 -8.48
N PRO A 40 -13.38 9.33 -9.74
CA PRO A 40 -13.29 7.95 -10.16
C PRO A 40 -12.15 7.24 -9.43
N GLN A 41 -12.44 6.03 -8.95
CA GLN A 41 -11.43 5.17 -8.34
C GLN A 41 -10.63 4.46 -9.43
N ASN A 42 -9.31 4.42 -9.28
CA ASN A 42 -8.41 3.68 -10.17
C ASN A 42 -7.54 2.72 -9.36
N ALA A 43 -8.09 1.58 -9.00
CA ALA A 43 -7.40 0.57 -8.21
C ALA A 43 -6.16 0.03 -8.92
N LEU A 44 -6.23 -0.22 -10.22
CA LEU A 44 -5.11 -0.76 -10.99
C LEU A 44 -3.94 0.23 -11.03
N GLY A 45 -4.21 1.52 -11.29
CA GLY A 45 -3.17 2.56 -11.25
C GLY A 45 -2.54 2.74 -9.87
N SER A 46 -3.35 2.60 -8.80
CA SER A 46 -2.84 2.62 -7.43
C SER A 46 -1.94 1.42 -7.15
N LEU A 47 -2.35 0.22 -7.55
CA LEU A 47 -1.56 -1.00 -7.39
C LEU A 47 -0.26 -0.97 -8.19
N GLU A 48 -0.28 -0.38 -9.39
CA GLU A 48 0.93 -0.20 -10.20
C GLU A 48 1.94 0.72 -9.49
N SER A 49 1.47 1.78 -8.85
CA SER A 49 2.33 2.71 -8.10
C SER A 49 2.86 2.12 -6.79
N LEU A 50 2.09 1.24 -6.13
CA LEU A 50 2.39 0.69 -4.81
C LEU A 50 3.09 -0.68 -4.86
N ASN A 51 3.30 -1.28 -6.04
CA ASN A 51 4.09 -2.49 -6.15
C ASN A 51 5.60 -2.19 -6.13
N SER A 52 6.44 -3.22 -5.95
CA SER A 52 7.90 -3.07 -5.84
C SER A 52 8.53 -2.35 -7.03
N VAL A 53 8.01 -2.53 -8.24
CA VAL A 53 8.52 -1.88 -9.45
C VAL A 53 8.15 -0.41 -9.50
N GLY A 54 6.90 -0.09 -9.21
CA GLY A 54 6.42 1.30 -9.13
C GLY A 54 7.14 2.08 -8.03
N ALA A 55 7.27 1.48 -6.84
CA ALA A 55 8.02 2.05 -5.73
C ALA A 55 9.49 2.28 -6.09
N ALA A 56 10.17 1.31 -6.72
CA ALA A 56 11.55 1.46 -7.18
C ALA A 56 11.69 2.58 -8.21
N THR A 57 10.75 2.70 -9.14
CA THR A 57 10.73 3.77 -10.14
C THR A 57 10.57 5.15 -9.49
N PHE A 58 9.65 5.24 -8.52
CA PHE A 58 9.44 6.47 -7.76
C PHE A 58 10.69 6.86 -6.96
N ASN A 59 11.28 5.90 -6.24
CA ASN A 59 12.46 6.11 -5.42
C ASN A 59 13.70 6.49 -6.25
N ALA A 60 13.85 5.93 -7.44
CA ALA A 60 14.92 6.33 -8.38
C ALA A 60 14.75 7.79 -8.85
N LYS A 61 13.52 8.26 -9.00
CA LYS A 61 13.22 9.63 -9.39
C LYS A 61 13.36 10.62 -8.23
N PHE A 62 13.06 10.17 -7.00
CA PHE A 62 13.08 10.98 -5.78
C PHE A 62 13.91 10.30 -4.68
N PRO A 63 15.25 10.27 -4.81
CA PRO A 63 16.11 9.50 -3.91
C PRO A 63 16.33 10.15 -2.54
N GLN A 64 15.81 11.37 -2.31
CA GLN A 64 16.03 12.10 -1.08
C GLN A 64 15.37 11.39 0.11
N GLY A 65 16.13 11.15 1.16
CA GLY A 65 15.63 10.48 2.36
C GLY A 65 15.54 8.96 2.27
N MET A 66 15.84 8.38 1.10
CA MET A 66 15.85 6.93 0.94
C MET A 66 16.99 6.28 1.71
N PRO A 67 16.73 5.13 2.40
CA PRO A 67 17.80 4.35 3.01
C PRO A 67 18.69 3.70 1.95
N THR A 68 19.95 3.49 2.30
CA THR A 68 20.95 2.84 1.43
C THR A 68 21.03 1.33 1.64
N SER A 69 20.30 0.81 2.62
CA SER A 69 20.21 -0.63 2.93
C SER A 69 18.79 -1.00 3.34
N ALA A 70 18.45 -2.27 3.20
CA ALA A 70 17.17 -2.79 3.67
C ALA A 70 17.02 -2.54 5.18
N CYS A 71 15.86 -2.06 5.62
CA CYS A 71 15.58 -1.66 7.00
C CYS A 71 16.53 -0.58 7.56
N GLY A 72 17.29 0.08 6.71
CA GLY A 72 18.21 1.15 7.11
C GLY A 72 17.53 2.49 7.29
N GLU A 73 18.32 3.47 7.66
CA GLU A 73 17.88 4.86 7.73
C GLU A 73 18.43 5.64 6.53
N GLY A 74 17.61 6.51 5.98
CA GLY A 74 18.03 7.49 4.99
C GLY A 74 18.61 8.75 5.64
N ALA A 75 19.03 9.70 4.83
CA ALA A 75 19.47 10.99 5.33
C ALA A 75 18.32 11.72 6.04
N TYR A 76 18.51 12.07 7.30
CA TYR A 76 17.52 12.78 8.11
C TYR A 76 17.08 14.12 7.49
N SER A 77 17.98 14.80 6.82
CA SER A 77 17.71 16.07 6.16
C SER A 77 18.48 16.20 4.86
N VAL A 78 17.79 16.60 3.78
CA VAL A 78 18.38 16.92 2.49
C VAL A 78 17.81 18.26 2.03
N ASN A 79 18.69 19.22 1.68
CA ASN A 79 18.30 20.55 1.24
C ASN A 79 17.34 21.29 2.20
N GLY A 80 17.52 21.09 3.52
CA GLY A 80 16.69 21.71 4.56
C GLY A 80 15.33 21.04 4.78
N ILE A 81 15.00 20.00 4.02
CA ILE A 81 13.78 19.20 4.20
C ILE A 81 14.11 17.99 5.07
N ARG A 82 13.32 17.77 6.13
CA ARG A 82 13.45 16.61 7.00
C ARG A 82 12.59 15.46 6.50
N TYR A 83 13.15 14.25 6.53
CA TYR A 83 12.49 13.03 6.06
C TYR A 83 12.21 12.11 7.25
N TYR A 84 10.98 11.63 7.35
CA TYR A 84 10.52 10.68 8.35
C TYR A 84 9.69 9.61 7.67
N SER A 85 9.80 8.38 8.15
CA SER A 85 8.91 7.30 7.75
C SER A 85 8.25 6.69 8.99
N TRP A 86 7.05 6.18 8.81
CA TRP A 86 6.28 5.49 9.83
C TRP A 86 5.78 4.18 9.23
N SER A 87 5.88 3.09 9.96
CA SER A 87 5.30 1.82 9.54
C SER A 87 4.57 1.16 10.71
N GLY A 88 3.44 0.52 10.41
CA GLY A 88 2.74 -0.35 11.34
C GLY A 88 3.39 -1.73 11.39
N THR A 89 3.22 -2.41 12.51
CA THR A 89 3.71 -3.79 12.71
C THR A 89 2.63 -4.74 13.21
N SER A 90 1.39 -4.25 13.31
CA SER A 90 0.24 -5.05 13.75
C SER A 90 -0.89 -4.93 12.73
N PRO A 91 -1.23 -6.02 12.02
CA PRO A 91 -2.28 -6.00 11.01
C PRO A 91 -3.69 -6.08 11.61
N VAL A 92 -3.81 -6.48 12.87
CA VAL A 92 -5.10 -6.59 13.57
C VAL A 92 -5.03 -5.82 14.87
N THR A 93 -5.83 -4.78 14.98
CA THR A 93 -5.89 -3.89 16.16
C THR A 93 -7.26 -3.93 16.83
N ASN A 94 -8.32 -4.24 16.09
CA ASN A 94 -9.68 -4.32 16.60
C ASN A 94 -10.45 -5.47 15.89
N LEU A 95 -10.72 -6.54 16.62
CA LEU A 95 -11.44 -7.72 16.10
C LEU A 95 -12.88 -7.42 15.64
N LEU A 96 -13.43 -6.29 16.02
CA LEU A 96 -14.78 -5.86 15.58
C LEU A 96 -14.72 -5.04 14.28
N ASP A 97 -13.53 -4.75 13.78
CA ASP A 97 -13.36 -4.05 12.50
C ASP A 97 -13.19 -5.07 11.36
N PRO A 98 -14.15 -5.13 10.41
CA PRO A 98 -14.05 -6.06 9.29
C PRO A 98 -12.81 -5.84 8.42
N SER A 99 -12.26 -4.62 8.37
CA SER A 99 -11.05 -4.31 7.62
C SER A 99 -9.80 -4.95 8.23
N ASP A 100 -9.76 -5.12 9.55
CA ASP A 100 -8.66 -5.78 10.25
C ASP A 100 -8.54 -7.27 9.88
N LEU A 101 -9.65 -7.94 9.60
CA LEU A 101 -9.62 -9.33 9.11
C LEU A 101 -8.96 -9.42 7.74
N LEU A 102 -9.25 -8.44 6.86
CA LEU A 102 -8.62 -8.36 5.54
C LEU A 102 -7.12 -8.05 5.66
N MET A 103 -6.75 -7.13 6.54
CA MET A 103 -5.35 -6.79 6.81
C MET A 103 -4.61 -7.99 7.43
N GLY A 104 -5.25 -8.71 8.34
CA GLY A 104 -4.70 -9.94 8.92
C GLY A 104 -4.43 -11.01 7.86
N ALA A 105 -5.36 -11.24 6.95
CA ALA A 105 -5.17 -12.17 5.85
C ALA A 105 -4.05 -11.71 4.89
N ALA A 106 -4.01 -10.43 4.53
CA ALA A 106 -2.98 -9.85 3.68
C ALA A 106 -1.59 -9.91 4.33
N SER A 107 -1.51 -9.81 5.66
CA SER A 107 -0.25 -9.87 6.41
C SER A 107 0.51 -11.18 6.22
N LEU A 108 -0.19 -12.27 5.93
CA LEU A 108 0.42 -13.59 5.69
C LEU A 108 1.27 -13.63 4.41
N THR A 109 1.14 -12.65 3.54
CA THR A 109 1.95 -12.53 2.32
C THR A 109 3.34 -11.95 2.57
N PHE A 110 3.57 -11.38 3.75
CA PHE A 110 4.85 -10.79 4.13
C PHE A 110 5.70 -11.78 4.92
N LYS A 111 7.02 -11.65 4.78
CA LYS A 111 8.01 -12.43 5.53
C LYS A 111 8.61 -11.65 6.71
N GLU A 112 8.07 -10.48 6.99
CA GLU A 112 8.52 -9.57 8.05
C GLU A 112 7.32 -9.00 8.81
N ALA A 113 7.58 -8.30 9.91
CA ALA A 113 6.54 -7.55 10.61
C ALA A 113 5.92 -6.51 9.65
N ASN A 114 4.59 -6.42 9.65
CA ASN A 114 3.84 -5.59 8.72
C ASN A 114 2.48 -5.19 9.32
N ASP A 115 1.79 -4.28 8.67
CA ASP A 115 0.44 -3.84 9.04
C ASP A 115 -0.66 -4.44 8.14
N GLY A 116 -0.30 -5.39 7.29
CA GLY A 116 -1.19 -6.02 6.30
C GLY A 116 -1.10 -5.39 4.91
N LEU A 117 -0.55 -4.20 4.78
CA LEU A 117 -0.36 -3.51 3.49
C LEU A 117 1.11 -3.27 3.17
N VAL A 118 1.89 -2.90 4.19
CA VAL A 118 3.28 -2.46 4.05
C VAL A 118 4.15 -3.24 5.03
N GLY A 119 5.27 -3.74 4.58
CA GLY A 119 6.28 -4.33 5.43
C GLY A 119 7.02 -3.27 6.25
N ARG A 120 7.51 -3.64 7.42
CA ARG A 120 8.26 -2.74 8.30
C ARG A 120 9.47 -2.10 7.63
N CYS A 121 10.06 -2.80 6.67
CA CYS A 121 11.28 -2.40 5.98
C CYS A 121 11.05 -1.95 4.53
N SER A 122 9.81 -1.59 4.20
CA SER A 122 9.44 -1.12 2.85
C SER A 122 9.78 0.34 2.63
#